data_8f0344be851075d0c3625b9d0f555b3d
#
_entry.id   8f0344be851075d0c3625b9d0f555b3d
#
_cell.length_a   1.000
_cell.length_b   1.000
_cell.length_c   1.000
_cell.angle_alpha   90.00
_cell.angle_beta   90.00
_cell.angle_gamma   90.00
#
_symmetry.space_group_name_H-M   'P 1'
#
loop_
_entity.id
_entity.type
_entity.pdbx_description
1 polymer ?
#
loop_
_entity_poly.entity_id
_entity_poly.type
_entity_poly.pdbx_seq_one_letter_code
_entity_poly.pdbx_strand_id
1 'polypeptide(L)'
;MHTFWGTVDGDQLRLDPEEIPHALKVLRLQPGDALHVLDGSGTRFTGVVRRAHKKEVIAEVQETLQDFGAVSGHLHVAIAPTKNLDRMHFFLEKAVEMGIHEITPLVSFHSERRHWNAERAVRVMKAACTQSHKGKLPALHPLQTLEDLIKQTDTTRVRACMATCLEAPKDSWVEVLKDQPEHSTLLCIGPEGDFSQAEWEQAQKAGFQHVHLGEHRLRTETAGLYAVAAFAQRGH
;
A
#
# COMPACT_ATOMS: atom_id res chain seq x y z
N MET A 1 7.37 19.60 14.43
CA MET A 1 8.59 18.83 14.06
C MET A 1 8.32 18.24 12.70
N HIS A 2 9.32 18.26 11.79
CA HIS A 2 9.17 17.76 10.42
C HIS A 2 9.57 16.29 10.32
N THR A 3 8.89 15.54 9.46
CA THR A 3 9.12 14.11 9.24
C THR A 3 9.77 13.90 7.88
N PHE A 4 10.81 13.07 7.81
CA PHE A 4 11.60 12.76 6.63
C PHE A 4 11.76 11.26 6.48
N TRP A 5 12.09 10.82 5.28
CA TRP A 5 12.56 9.47 5.03
C TRP A 5 14.07 9.39 5.19
N GLY A 6 14.55 8.25 5.67
CA GLY A 6 15.98 8.05 5.89
C GLY A 6 16.33 6.63 6.32
N THR A 7 17.60 6.43 6.58
CA THR A 7 18.16 5.17 7.09
C THR A 7 18.66 5.35 8.51
N VAL A 8 18.67 4.25 9.26
CA VAL A 8 19.11 4.18 10.65
C VAL A 8 20.28 3.21 10.76
N ASP A 9 21.36 3.66 11.37
CA ASP A 9 22.54 2.84 11.66
C ASP A 9 22.98 3.11 13.10
N GLY A 10 22.65 2.18 14.01
CA GLY A 10 22.79 2.38 15.44
C GLY A 10 22.03 3.63 15.92
N ASP A 11 22.75 4.57 16.53
CA ASP A 11 22.18 5.84 17.00
C ASP A 11 22.19 6.95 15.94
N GLN A 12 22.56 6.65 14.70
CA GLN A 12 22.70 7.62 13.63
C GLN A 12 21.54 7.52 12.65
N LEU A 13 20.87 8.66 12.42
CA LEU A 13 19.86 8.86 11.39
C LEU A 13 20.47 9.59 10.20
N ARG A 14 20.25 9.08 9.00
CA ARG A 14 20.68 9.73 7.76
C ARG A 14 19.47 9.94 6.86
N LEU A 15 19.20 11.20 6.48
CA LEU A 15 18.12 11.49 5.55
C LEU A 15 18.37 10.93 4.15
N ASP A 16 17.31 10.46 3.50
CA ASP A 16 17.39 10.08 2.08
C ASP A 16 17.86 11.27 1.24
N PRO A 17 18.65 11.05 0.18
CA PRO A 17 19.16 12.13 -0.67
C PRO A 17 18.08 13.05 -1.24
N GLU A 18 16.89 12.50 -1.50
CA GLU A 18 15.73 13.24 -2.03
C GLU A 18 15.14 14.23 -1.01
N GLU A 19 15.32 13.99 0.28
CA GLU A 19 14.83 14.82 1.38
C GLU A 19 15.75 16.02 1.69
N ILE A 20 17.04 15.91 1.37
CA ILE A 20 18.04 16.91 1.71
C ILE A 20 17.72 18.32 1.17
N PRO A 21 17.28 18.48 -0.12
CA PRO A 21 16.91 19.79 -0.62
C PRO A 21 15.76 20.44 0.17
N HIS A 22 14.76 19.66 0.55
CA HIS A 22 13.64 20.14 1.35
C HIS A 22 14.11 20.54 2.75
N ALA A 23 14.86 19.68 3.41
CA ALA A 23 15.40 19.92 4.75
C ALA A 23 16.25 21.21 4.83
N LEU A 24 17.16 21.42 3.87
CA LEU A 24 18.12 22.53 3.93
C LEU A 24 17.63 23.82 3.29
N LYS A 25 16.93 23.76 2.13
CA LYS A 25 16.53 24.95 1.39
C LYS A 25 15.17 25.53 1.84
N VAL A 26 14.23 24.63 2.15
CA VAL A 26 12.87 25.03 2.55
C VAL A 26 12.79 25.23 4.06
N LEU A 27 13.16 24.19 4.82
CA LEU A 27 13.05 24.20 6.28
C LEU A 27 14.27 24.78 6.99
N ARG A 28 15.41 24.91 6.29
CA ARG A 28 16.66 25.51 6.78
C ARG A 28 17.17 24.86 8.06
N LEU A 29 17.07 23.53 8.14
CA LEU A 29 17.55 22.77 9.29
C LEU A 29 19.03 23.04 9.58
N GLN A 30 19.32 23.19 10.86
CA GLN A 30 20.65 23.43 11.40
C GLN A 30 21.00 22.41 12.49
N PRO A 31 22.30 22.22 12.81
CA PRO A 31 22.70 21.45 13.98
C PRO A 31 21.98 21.94 15.25
N GLY A 32 21.41 21.01 16.01
CA GLY A 32 20.56 21.26 17.18
C GLY A 32 19.06 21.20 16.93
N ASP A 33 18.61 21.27 15.69
CA ASP A 33 17.18 21.13 15.36
C ASP A 33 16.71 19.69 15.55
N ALA A 34 15.46 19.55 15.99
CA ALA A 34 14.81 18.26 16.13
C ALA A 34 14.01 17.89 14.88
N LEU A 35 14.03 16.60 14.53
CA LEU A 35 13.29 16.04 13.39
C LEU A 35 12.78 14.62 13.68
N HIS A 36 11.85 14.15 12.86
CA HIS A 36 11.44 12.76 12.81
C HIS A 36 11.99 12.10 11.55
N VAL A 37 12.36 10.81 11.67
CA VAL A 37 12.75 9.97 10.53
C VAL A 37 11.89 8.71 10.50
N LEU A 38 11.43 8.35 9.31
CA LEU A 38 10.80 7.08 8.99
C LEU A 38 11.75 6.26 8.10
N ASP A 39 11.92 4.99 8.41
CA ASP A 39 12.73 4.06 7.62
C ASP A 39 11.87 3.06 6.81
N GLY A 40 10.55 3.11 7.02
CA GLY A 40 9.58 2.22 6.37
C GLY A 40 9.36 0.89 7.07
N SER A 41 10.07 0.62 8.16
CA SER A 41 9.92 -0.62 8.95
C SER A 41 8.65 -0.65 9.81
N GLY A 42 8.06 0.52 10.08
CA GLY A 42 6.98 0.73 11.05
C GLY A 42 7.43 1.57 12.25
N THR A 43 8.69 1.99 12.25
CA THR A 43 9.28 2.76 13.34
C THR A 43 9.38 4.24 12.99
N ARG A 44 9.09 5.10 13.95
CA ARG A 44 9.41 6.53 13.89
C ARG A 44 10.54 6.83 14.87
N PHE A 45 11.58 7.44 14.36
CA PHE A 45 12.71 7.92 15.15
C PHE A 45 12.60 9.43 15.34
N THR A 46 12.82 9.88 16.56
CA THR A 46 13.02 11.29 16.86
C THR A 46 14.52 11.52 17.02
N GLY A 47 15.07 12.50 16.33
CA GLY A 47 16.48 12.79 16.37
C GLY A 47 16.80 14.27 16.44
N VAL A 48 18.04 14.58 16.86
CA VAL A 48 18.62 15.93 16.85
C VAL A 48 19.70 16.00 15.79
N VAL A 49 19.58 16.97 14.90
CA VAL A 49 20.54 17.21 13.81
C VAL A 49 21.94 17.48 14.39
N ARG A 50 22.93 16.70 13.96
CA ARG A 50 24.34 16.88 14.29
C ARG A 50 25.12 17.49 13.14
N ARG A 51 24.74 17.15 11.89
CA ARG A 51 25.34 17.70 10.69
C ARG A 51 24.27 18.03 9.65
N ALA A 52 24.32 19.22 9.10
CA ALA A 52 23.45 19.70 8.04
C ALA A 52 24.31 20.24 6.88
N HIS A 53 24.53 19.43 5.84
CA HIS A 53 25.35 19.78 4.69
C HIS A 53 24.66 19.40 3.38
N LYS A 54 25.01 20.06 2.27
CA LYS A 54 24.37 19.87 0.95
C LYS A 54 24.35 18.42 0.43
N LYS A 55 25.24 17.56 0.94
CA LYS A 55 25.33 16.15 0.54
C LYS A 55 24.72 15.19 1.54
N GLU A 56 24.53 15.63 2.79
CA GLU A 56 24.02 14.77 3.86
C GLU A 56 23.41 15.60 4.99
N VAL A 57 22.38 15.06 5.60
CA VAL A 57 21.86 15.50 6.90
C VAL A 57 21.90 14.31 7.83
N ILE A 58 22.62 14.46 8.94
CA ILE A 58 22.79 13.42 9.96
C ILE A 58 22.20 13.93 11.26
N ALA A 59 21.38 13.11 11.90
CA ALA A 59 20.88 13.34 13.24
C ALA A 59 21.22 12.17 14.15
N GLU A 60 21.19 12.40 15.44
CA GLU A 60 21.38 11.39 16.49
C GLU A 60 20.03 11.03 17.09
N VAL A 61 19.76 9.72 17.22
CA VAL A 61 18.52 9.20 17.80
C VAL A 61 18.37 9.65 19.26
N GLN A 62 17.21 10.17 19.60
CA GLN A 62 16.82 10.50 20.97
C GLN A 62 15.68 9.62 21.47
N GLU A 63 14.77 9.24 20.57
CA GLU A 63 13.61 8.44 20.91
C GLU A 63 13.24 7.53 19.72
N THR A 64 12.74 6.35 20.03
CA THR A 64 12.27 5.37 19.05
C THR A 64 10.84 4.96 19.40
N LEU A 65 9.91 5.12 18.46
CA LEU A 65 8.52 4.70 18.61
C LEU A 65 8.22 3.60 17.58
N GLN A 66 8.08 2.37 18.05
CA GLN A 66 7.71 1.22 17.23
C GLN A 66 6.21 1.20 16.93
N ASP A 67 5.82 0.47 15.89
CA ASP A 67 4.43 0.31 15.44
C ASP A 67 3.70 1.64 15.21
N PHE A 68 4.45 2.65 14.76
CA PHE A 68 3.92 3.99 14.54
C PHE A 68 2.87 4.01 13.43
N GLY A 69 1.60 4.22 13.82
CA GLY A 69 0.47 4.22 12.90
C GLY A 69 0.13 2.83 12.34
N ALA A 70 0.49 1.76 13.05
CA ALA A 70 0.17 0.40 12.64
C ALA A 70 -1.34 0.15 12.55
N VAL A 71 -1.73 -0.68 11.60
CA VAL A 71 -3.10 -1.16 11.40
C VAL A 71 -3.11 -2.66 11.61
N SER A 72 -4.11 -3.17 12.34
CA SER A 72 -4.24 -4.59 12.64
C SER A 72 -4.56 -5.43 11.39
N GLY A 73 -4.17 -6.71 11.42
CA GLY A 73 -4.35 -7.69 10.35
C GLY A 73 -3.45 -7.45 9.14
N HIS A 74 -3.76 -8.08 8.02
CA HIS A 74 -2.94 -7.98 6.81
C HIS A 74 -3.80 -8.01 5.54
N LEU A 75 -3.79 -6.91 4.79
CA LEU A 75 -4.47 -6.77 3.50
C LEU A 75 -3.47 -6.56 2.38
N HIS A 76 -3.53 -7.43 1.39
CA HIS A 76 -2.87 -7.31 0.10
C HIS A 76 -3.91 -7.04 -0.98
N VAL A 77 -3.78 -5.95 -1.73
CA VAL A 77 -4.65 -5.66 -2.88
C VAL A 77 -3.86 -5.79 -4.17
N ALA A 78 -4.26 -6.74 -5.01
CA ALA A 78 -3.79 -6.87 -6.38
C ALA A 78 -4.78 -6.17 -7.31
N ILE A 79 -4.37 -5.04 -7.91
CA ILE A 79 -5.27 -4.14 -8.63
C ILE A 79 -4.74 -3.79 -10.02
N ALA A 80 -5.61 -3.86 -11.01
CA ALA A 80 -5.25 -3.48 -12.36
C ALA A 80 -4.99 -1.96 -12.44
N PRO A 81 -3.81 -1.53 -12.97
CA PRO A 81 -3.55 -0.12 -13.19
C PRO A 81 -4.56 0.49 -14.16
N THR A 82 -5.23 1.56 -13.72
CA THR A 82 -6.23 2.27 -14.51
C THR A 82 -5.60 2.97 -15.73
N LYS A 83 -6.38 3.20 -16.78
CA LYS A 83 -5.96 3.93 -17.97
C LYS A 83 -5.40 5.32 -17.60
N ASN A 84 -6.08 6.04 -16.71
CA ASN A 84 -5.59 7.29 -16.14
C ASN A 84 -4.79 7.02 -14.87
N LEU A 85 -3.48 7.23 -14.93
CA LEU A 85 -2.57 7.01 -13.81
C LEU A 85 -2.83 7.92 -12.60
N ASP A 86 -3.43 9.09 -12.77
CA ASP A 86 -3.74 9.97 -11.64
C ASP A 86 -4.75 9.32 -10.69
N ARG A 87 -5.70 8.53 -11.23
CA ARG A 87 -6.62 7.74 -10.42
C ARG A 87 -5.90 6.65 -9.64
N MET A 88 -4.90 6.03 -10.28
CA MET A 88 -4.10 5.01 -9.60
C MET A 88 -3.22 5.63 -8.52
N HIS A 89 -2.64 6.80 -8.74
CA HIS A 89 -1.90 7.53 -7.70
C HIS A 89 -2.82 7.94 -6.54
N PHE A 90 -4.05 8.36 -6.84
CA PHE A 90 -5.06 8.65 -5.83
C PHE A 90 -5.40 7.40 -4.99
N PHE A 91 -5.57 6.24 -5.65
CA PHE A 91 -5.75 4.97 -4.94
C PHE A 91 -4.57 4.68 -4.01
N LEU A 92 -3.32 4.76 -4.51
CA LEU A 92 -2.13 4.51 -3.70
C LEU A 92 -2.08 5.41 -2.46
N GLU A 93 -2.28 6.72 -2.66
CA GLU A 93 -2.28 7.71 -1.59
C GLU A 93 -3.31 7.36 -0.52
N LYS A 94 -4.58 7.17 -0.90
CA LYS A 94 -5.67 6.93 0.04
C LYS A 94 -5.65 5.53 0.66
N ALA A 95 -5.19 4.51 -0.08
CA ALA A 95 -4.99 3.18 0.47
C ALA A 95 -3.92 3.16 1.57
N VAL A 96 -2.82 3.90 1.39
CA VAL A 96 -1.80 4.07 2.43
C VAL A 96 -2.38 4.80 3.65
N GLU A 97 -3.11 5.89 3.46
CA GLU A 97 -3.78 6.62 4.56
C GLU A 97 -4.70 5.71 5.38
N MET A 98 -5.40 4.78 4.72
CA MET A 98 -6.30 3.81 5.36
C MET A 98 -5.60 2.57 5.91
N GLY A 99 -4.30 2.40 5.66
CA GLY A 99 -3.49 1.34 6.27
C GLY A 99 -3.42 0.04 5.47
N ILE A 100 -3.35 0.11 4.15
CA ILE A 100 -3.03 -1.06 3.31
C ILE A 100 -1.62 -1.60 3.64
N HIS A 101 -1.41 -2.92 3.49
CA HIS A 101 -0.14 -3.57 3.80
C HIS A 101 0.68 -3.91 2.56
N GLU A 102 0.02 -4.40 1.50
CA GLU A 102 0.69 -4.78 0.26
C GLU A 102 -0.14 -4.41 -0.97
N ILE A 103 0.53 -4.03 -2.04
CA ILE A 103 -0.09 -3.68 -3.32
C ILE A 103 0.66 -4.41 -4.44
N THR A 104 -0.10 -5.09 -5.30
CA THR A 104 0.42 -5.67 -6.55
C THR A 104 -0.30 -5.02 -7.73
N PRO A 105 0.40 -4.29 -8.61
CA PRO A 105 -0.15 -3.91 -9.90
C PRO A 105 -0.41 -5.18 -10.73
N LEU A 106 -1.64 -5.35 -11.22
CA LEU A 106 -2.13 -6.60 -11.82
C LEU A 106 -2.45 -6.43 -13.31
N VAL A 107 -2.00 -7.34 -14.15
CA VAL A 107 -2.39 -7.43 -15.56
C VAL A 107 -3.37 -8.59 -15.72
N SER A 108 -4.56 -8.31 -16.23
CA SER A 108 -5.59 -9.28 -16.59
C SER A 108 -5.92 -9.17 -18.08
N PHE A 109 -6.82 -10.00 -18.56
CA PHE A 109 -7.18 -10.08 -19.98
C PHE A 109 -7.63 -8.72 -20.56
N HIS A 110 -8.49 -7.99 -19.87
CA HIS A 110 -9.02 -6.70 -20.30
C HIS A 110 -8.16 -5.50 -19.87
N SER A 111 -6.95 -5.73 -19.33
CA SER A 111 -6.06 -4.62 -18.95
C SER A 111 -5.55 -3.87 -20.17
N GLU A 112 -5.92 -2.59 -20.29
CA GLU A 112 -5.37 -1.69 -21.31
C GLU A 112 -3.93 -1.27 -20.99
N ARG A 113 -3.62 -1.13 -19.69
CA ARG A 113 -2.31 -0.70 -19.22
C ARG A 113 -1.47 -1.88 -18.76
N ARG A 114 -0.33 -2.06 -19.43
CA ARG A 114 0.64 -3.14 -19.16
C ARG A 114 2.01 -2.60 -18.73
N HIS A 115 2.08 -1.30 -18.40
CA HIS A 115 3.31 -0.63 -17.94
C HIS A 115 3.03 0.10 -16.64
N TRP A 116 3.99 0.03 -15.73
CA TRP A 116 3.91 0.57 -14.39
C TRP A 116 5.20 1.29 -14.02
N ASN A 117 5.10 2.50 -13.46
CA ASN A 117 6.24 3.24 -12.92
C ASN A 117 6.30 3.05 -11.40
N ALA A 118 7.05 2.04 -10.96
CA ALA A 118 7.20 1.69 -9.55
C ALA A 118 7.85 2.82 -8.73
N GLU A 119 8.86 3.52 -9.28
CA GLU A 119 9.52 4.61 -8.57
C GLU A 119 8.57 5.76 -8.23
N ARG A 120 7.71 6.14 -9.19
CA ARG A 120 6.68 7.16 -8.96
C ARG A 120 5.65 6.70 -7.93
N ALA A 121 5.23 5.44 -7.99
CA ALA A 121 4.31 4.86 -7.03
C ALA A 121 4.87 4.89 -5.61
N VAL A 122 6.12 4.46 -5.43
CA VAL A 122 6.80 4.50 -4.12
C VAL A 122 6.88 5.93 -3.58
N ARG A 123 7.18 6.93 -4.42
CA ARG A 123 7.18 8.34 -3.97
C ARG A 123 5.81 8.80 -3.48
N VAL A 124 4.73 8.43 -4.18
CA VAL A 124 3.35 8.74 -3.74
C VAL A 124 3.07 8.08 -2.39
N MET A 125 3.42 6.80 -2.25
CA MET A 125 3.21 6.05 -1.00
C MET A 125 4.03 6.62 0.17
N LYS A 126 5.29 6.98 -0.05
CA LYS A 126 6.14 7.65 0.96
C LYS A 126 5.53 8.97 1.42
N ALA A 127 5.07 9.81 0.49
CA ALA A 127 4.41 11.08 0.82
C ALA A 127 3.13 10.86 1.64
N ALA A 128 2.33 9.85 1.26
CA ALA A 128 1.12 9.49 2.00
C ALA A 128 1.42 8.97 3.41
N CYS A 129 2.46 8.13 3.60
CA CYS A 129 2.91 7.69 4.93
C CYS A 129 3.29 8.88 5.82
N THR A 130 4.09 9.81 5.29
CA THR A 130 4.51 11.01 6.03
C THR A 130 3.31 11.83 6.46
N GLN A 131 2.37 12.09 5.55
CA GLN A 131 1.19 12.92 5.81
C GLN A 131 0.20 12.26 6.78
N SER A 132 0.02 10.94 6.70
CA SER A 132 -0.93 10.18 7.52
C SER A 132 -0.33 9.58 8.79
N HIS A 133 0.91 9.94 9.11
CA HIS A 133 1.61 9.46 10.31
C HIS A 133 1.73 7.92 10.37
N LYS A 134 2.15 7.29 9.28
CA LYS A 134 2.38 5.85 9.20
C LYS A 134 3.87 5.57 9.07
N GLY A 135 4.41 4.76 9.99
CA GLY A 135 5.82 4.37 9.99
C GLY A 135 6.14 3.27 8.98
N LYS A 136 5.16 2.41 8.66
CA LYS A 136 5.35 1.29 7.75
C LYS A 136 4.98 1.69 6.32
N LEU A 137 5.97 1.56 5.42
CA LEU A 137 5.71 1.68 3.98
C LEU A 137 5.09 0.37 3.50
N PRO A 138 3.89 0.39 2.88
CA PRO A 138 3.31 -0.81 2.31
C PRO A 138 4.22 -1.43 1.25
N ALA A 139 4.26 -2.76 1.17
CA ALA A 139 5.02 -3.43 0.14
C ALA A 139 4.39 -3.19 -1.25
N LEU A 140 5.20 -2.72 -2.20
CA LEU A 140 4.80 -2.60 -3.59
C LEU A 140 5.49 -3.69 -4.40
N HIS A 141 4.70 -4.66 -4.87
CA HIS A 141 5.20 -5.75 -5.67
C HIS A 141 5.41 -5.35 -7.14
N PRO A 142 6.24 -6.09 -7.89
CA PRO A 142 6.34 -5.92 -9.33
C PRO A 142 4.99 -6.12 -10.04
N LEU A 143 4.82 -5.47 -11.20
CA LEU A 143 3.70 -5.74 -12.08
C LEU A 143 3.72 -7.21 -12.51
N GLN A 144 2.62 -7.93 -12.31
CA GLN A 144 2.52 -9.33 -12.71
C GLN A 144 1.16 -9.66 -13.30
N THR A 145 1.06 -10.82 -13.95
CA THR A 145 -0.20 -11.31 -14.52
C THR A 145 -1.07 -11.93 -13.43
N LEU A 146 -2.38 -11.96 -13.66
CA LEU A 146 -3.30 -12.69 -12.78
C LEU A 146 -2.96 -14.17 -12.70
N GLU A 147 -2.54 -14.78 -13.81
CA GLU A 147 -2.14 -16.18 -13.85
C GLU A 147 -0.95 -16.47 -12.93
N ASP A 148 0.08 -15.61 -12.96
CA ASP A 148 1.26 -15.76 -12.10
C ASP A 148 0.90 -15.54 -10.63
N LEU A 149 0.05 -14.54 -10.33
CA LEU A 149 -0.44 -14.29 -8.98
C LEU A 149 -1.20 -15.51 -8.44
N ILE A 150 -2.11 -16.09 -9.22
CA ILE A 150 -2.87 -17.29 -8.83
C ILE A 150 -1.93 -18.45 -8.52
N LYS A 151 -0.93 -18.70 -9.38
CA LYS A 151 0.04 -19.79 -9.18
C LYS A 151 0.91 -19.64 -7.93
N GLN A 152 1.19 -18.39 -7.53
CA GLN A 152 2.03 -18.08 -6.36
C GLN A 152 1.24 -18.01 -5.04
N THR A 153 -0.09 -17.91 -5.12
CA THR A 153 -0.94 -17.73 -3.94
C THR A 153 -1.22 -19.07 -3.27
N ASP A 154 -0.78 -19.22 -2.02
CA ASP A 154 -1.14 -20.36 -1.17
C ASP A 154 -2.48 -20.07 -0.45
N THR A 155 -3.59 -20.54 -1.04
CA THR A 155 -4.93 -20.34 -0.50
C THR A 155 -5.22 -21.10 0.81
N THR A 156 -4.27 -21.93 1.27
CA THR A 156 -4.36 -22.55 2.61
C THR A 156 -3.88 -21.62 3.72
N ARG A 157 -3.08 -20.60 3.39
CA ARG A 157 -2.50 -19.64 4.33
C ARG A 157 -3.08 -18.25 4.21
N VAL A 158 -3.57 -17.91 3.03
CA VAL A 158 -4.09 -16.57 2.72
C VAL A 158 -5.52 -16.73 2.21
N ARG A 159 -6.45 -15.96 2.76
CA ARG A 159 -7.77 -15.82 2.17
C ARG A 159 -7.64 -15.07 0.85
N ALA A 160 -7.78 -15.76 -0.26
CA ALA A 160 -7.70 -15.17 -1.58
C ALA A 160 -9.10 -14.88 -2.13
N CYS A 161 -9.35 -13.62 -2.48
CA CYS A 161 -10.63 -13.14 -2.99
C CYS A 161 -10.47 -12.46 -4.35
N MET A 162 -11.51 -12.53 -5.17
CA MET A 162 -11.62 -11.84 -6.45
C MET A 162 -12.90 -11.03 -6.49
N ALA A 163 -12.79 -9.70 -6.58
CA ALA A 163 -13.93 -8.83 -6.75
C ALA A 163 -14.31 -8.74 -8.23
N THR A 164 -15.53 -9.09 -8.58
CA THR A 164 -16.02 -9.13 -9.97
C THR A 164 -17.46 -8.70 -10.09
N CYS A 165 -17.84 -8.17 -11.26
CA CYS A 165 -19.22 -7.85 -11.64
C CYS A 165 -19.91 -8.99 -12.42
N LEU A 166 -19.21 -10.09 -12.75
CA LEU A 166 -19.81 -11.22 -13.46
C LEU A 166 -21.05 -11.76 -12.74
N GLU A 167 -22.05 -12.19 -13.49
CA GLU A 167 -23.29 -12.78 -12.93
C GLU A 167 -23.01 -14.22 -12.47
N ALA A 168 -22.58 -14.35 -11.22
CA ALA A 168 -22.28 -15.62 -10.57
C ALA A 168 -22.53 -15.49 -9.07
N PRO A 169 -22.67 -16.57 -8.31
CA PRO A 169 -22.72 -16.51 -6.85
C PRO A 169 -21.48 -15.84 -6.28
N LYS A 170 -21.68 -14.86 -5.41
CA LYS A 170 -20.61 -14.07 -4.77
C LYS A 170 -21.00 -13.76 -3.34
N ASP A 171 -20.00 -13.78 -2.47
CA ASP A 171 -20.18 -13.38 -1.09
C ASP A 171 -19.99 -11.86 -0.94
N SER A 172 -20.60 -11.28 0.08
CA SER A 172 -20.33 -9.88 0.41
C SER A 172 -18.93 -9.72 0.96
N TRP A 173 -18.14 -8.79 0.40
CA TRP A 173 -16.80 -8.49 0.92
C TRP A 173 -16.81 -8.18 2.42
N VAL A 174 -17.81 -7.43 2.88
CA VAL A 174 -17.95 -7.08 4.31
C VAL A 174 -18.20 -8.31 5.17
N GLU A 175 -19.02 -9.26 4.71
CA GLU A 175 -19.27 -10.49 5.46
C GLU A 175 -18.04 -11.41 5.47
N VAL A 176 -17.33 -11.51 4.35
CA VAL A 176 -16.05 -12.25 4.26
C VAL A 176 -15.03 -11.71 5.25
N LEU A 177 -14.98 -10.40 5.47
CA LEU A 177 -14.05 -9.78 6.42
C LEU A 177 -14.41 -10.05 7.89
N LYS A 178 -15.69 -10.25 8.20
CA LYS A 178 -16.14 -10.60 9.57
C LYS A 178 -15.79 -12.03 9.94
N ASP A 179 -15.75 -12.90 8.94
CA ASP A 179 -15.32 -14.29 9.15
C ASP A 179 -13.80 -14.36 9.21
N GLN A 180 -13.24 -14.73 10.36
CA GLN A 180 -11.81 -14.86 10.63
C GLN A 180 -10.99 -13.56 10.37
N PRO A 181 -11.18 -12.51 11.15
CA PRO A 181 -10.56 -11.20 10.93
C PRO A 181 -9.02 -11.20 11.01
N GLU A 182 -8.42 -12.22 11.63
CA GLU A 182 -6.95 -12.33 11.78
C GLU A 182 -6.24 -12.89 10.53
N HIS A 183 -6.99 -13.44 9.55
CA HIS A 183 -6.37 -14.00 8.37
C HIS A 183 -5.81 -12.93 7.44
N SER A 184 -4.58 -13.18 6.95
CA SER A 184 -4.04 -12.43 5.82
C SER A 184 -4.97 -12.59 4.62
N THR A 185 -5.34 -11.48 4.01
CA THR A 185 -6.32 -11.45 2.93
C THR A 185 -5.71 -10.83 1.68
N LEU A 186 -5.81 -11.54 0.55
CA LEU A 186 -5.50 -11.04 -0.79
C LEU A 186 -6.82 -10.75 -1.50
N LEU A 187 -6.97 -9.55 -2.07
CA LEU A 187 -8.09 -9.18 -2.91
C LEU A 187 -7.62 -8.77 -4.30
N CYS A 188 -8.12 -9.44 -5.33
CA CYS A 188 -7.91 -9.07 -6.72
C CYS A 188 -9.02 -8.15 -7.22
N ILE A 189 -8.64 -7.04 -7.87
CA ILE A 189 -9.53 -6.05 -8.48
C ILE A 189 -9.14 -5.85 -9.94
N GLY A 190 -10.10 -6.13 -10.83
CA GLY A 190 -9.92 -6.07 -12.27
C GLY A 190 -9.84 -4.65 -12.83
N PRO A 191 -9.52 -4.53 -14.14
CA PRO A 191 -9.59 -3.27 -14.89
C PRO A 191 -11.04 -2.85 -15.13
N GLU A 192 -11.24 -1.77 -15.88
CA GLU A 192 -12.56 -1.25 -16.23
C GLU A 192 -13.45 -2.26 -16.97
N GLY A 193 -12.83 -3.22 -17.69
CA GLY A 193 -13.51 -4.33 -18.40
C GLY A 193 -13.75 -5.58 -17.55
N ASP A 194 -13.42 -5.54 -16.26
CA ASP A 194 -13.49 -6.67 -15.34
C ASP A 194 -12.55 -7.84 -15.73
N PHE A 195 -12.63 -8.94 -15.02
CA PHE A 195 -11.98 -10.19 -15.37
C PHE A 195 -12.78 -10.93 -16.45
N SER A 196 -12.08 -11.71 -17.29
CA SER A 196 -12.73 -12.61 -18.23
C SER A 196 -13.34 -13.81 -17.51
N GLN A 197 -14.30 -14.48 -18.16
CA GLN A 197 -14.88 -15.71 -17.65
C GLN A 197 -13.84 -16.81 -17.39
N ALA A 198 -12.84 -16.94 -18.27
CA ALA A 198 -11.74 -17.90 -18.11
C ALA A 198 -10.88 -17.59 -16.87
N GLU A 199 -10.56 -16.33 -16.62
CA GLU A 199 -9.82 -15.89 -15.43
C GLU A 199 -10.62 -16.15 -14.15
N TRP A 200 -11.93 -15.90 -14.18
CA TRP A 200 -12.83 -16.21 -13.08
C TRP A 200 -12.81 -17.70 -12.73
N GLU A 201 -12.98 -18.58 -13.74
CA GLU A 201 -12.95 -20.02 -13.55
C GLU A 201 -11.58 -20.53 -13.06
N GLN A 202 -10.49 -19.97 -13.57
CA GLN A 202 -9.15 -20.29 -13.12
C GLN A 202 -8.94 -19.95 -11.65
N ALA A 203 -9.35 -18.74 -11.23
CA ALA A 203 -9.27 -18.31 -9.84
C ALA A 203 -10.11 -19.20 -8.91
N GLN A 204 -11.34 -19.54 -9.33
CA GLN A 204 -12.21 -20.45 -8.60
C GLN A 204 -11.60 -21.83 -8.38
N LYS A 205 -11.02 -22.43 -9.44
CA LYS A 205 -10.32 -23.73 -9.36
C LYS A 205 -9.09 -23.69 -8.43
N ALA A 206 -8.46 -22.53 -8.29
CA ALA A 206 -7.34 -22.31 -7.39
C ALA A 206 -7.77 -21.96 -5.95
N GLY A 207 -9.07 -21.96 -5.65
CA GLY A 207 -9.59 -21.71 -4.30
C GLY A 207 -9.81 -20.24 -3.96
N PHE A 208 -9.83 -19.33 -4.95
CA PHE A 208 -10.23 -17.95 -4.72
C PHE A 208 -11.73 -17.84 -4.50
N GLN A 209 -12.11 -17.10 -3.47
CA GLN A 209 -13.50 -16.77 -3.17
C GLN A 209 -13.93 -15.57 -4.01
N HIS A 210 -15.08 -15.67 -4.66
CA HIS A 210 -15.63 -14.56 -5.43
C HIS A 210 -16.45 -13.65 -4.53
N VAL A 211 -16.18 -12.34 -4.62
CA VAL A 211 -16.81 -11.34 -3.76
C VAL A 211 -17.44 -10.21 -4.57
N HIS A 212 -18.49 -9.60 -4.01
CA HIS A 212 -19.00 -8.33 -4.50
C HIS A 212 -18.70 -7.19 -3.49
N LEU A 213 -18.52 -5.99 -4.02
CA LEU A 213 -18.25 -4.77 -3.24
C LEU A 213 -19.50 -3.89 -3.08
N GLY A 214 -20.68 -4.51 -3.08
CA GLY A 214 -21.97 -3.82 -3.03
C GLY A 214 -22.77 -3.98 -4.33
N GLU A 215 -23.93 -3.32 -4.39
CA GLU A 215 -24.88 -3.44 -5.52
C GLU A 215 -24.50 -2.56 -6.73
N HIS A 216 -23.71 -1.51 -6.50
CA HIS A 216 -23.39 -0.53 -7.53
C HIS A 216 -22.06 -0.84 -8.19
N ARG A 217 -21.98 -0.58 -9.50
CA ARG A 217 -20.72 -0.69 -10.24
C ARG A 217 -19.77 0.42 -9.81
N LEU A 218 -18.61 0.03 -9.31
CA LEU A 218 -17.53 0.93 -8.92
C LEU A 218 -16.46 1.01 -10.01
N ARG A 219 -15.77 2.12 -10.10
CA ARG A 219 -14.52 2.20 -10.88
C ARG A 219 -13.42 1.44 -10.15
N THR A 220 -12.42 0.98 -10.88
CA THR A 220 -11.32 0.18 -10.33
C THR A 220 -10.67 0.82 -9.10
N GLU A 221 -10.29 2.09 -9.17
CA GLU A 221 -9.71 2.82 -8.04
C GLU A 221 -10.69 2.95 -6.87
N THR A 222 -11.97 3.15 -7.16
CA THR A 222 -13.03 3.25 -6.12
C THR A 222 -13.27 1.90 -5.46
N ALA A 223 -13.28 0.82 -6.23
CA ALA A 223 -13.38 -0.55 -5.73
C ALA A 223 -12.23 -0.86 -4.77
N GLY A 224 -10.98 -0.49 -5.14
CA GLY A 224 -9.82 -0.62 -4.28
C GLY A 224 -9.96 0.16 -2.96
N LEU A 225 -10.38 1.42 -3.04
CA LEU A 225 -10.57 2.25 -1.84
C LEU A 225 -11.67 1.73 -0.93
N TYR A 226 -12.81 1.32 -1.51
CA TYR A 226 -13.89 0.69 -0.74
C TYR A 226 -13.40 -0.56 -0.01
N ALA A 227 -12.66 -1.41 -0.71
CA ALA A 227 -12.14 -2.65 -0.13
C ALA A 227 -11.19 -2.40 1.05
N VAL A 228 -10.27 -1.42 0.91
CA VAL A 228 -9.34 -1.03 1.97
C VAL A 228 -10.08 -0.41 3.15
N ALA A 229 -11.05 0.49 2.89
CA ALA A 229 -11.85 1.12 3.94
C ALA A 229 -12.64 0.09 4.73
N ALA A 230 -13.32 -0.86 4.06
CA ALA A 230 -14.06 -1.94 4.72
C ALA A 230 -13.14 -2.82 5.58
N PHE A 231 -11.93 -3.13 5.07
CA PHE A 231 -10.93 -3.88 5.83
C PHE A 231 -10.48 -3.11 7.08
N ALA A 232 -10.22 -1.82 6.98
CA ALA A 232 -9.81 -0.99 8.10
C ALA A 232 -10.88 -0.90 9.21
N GLN A 233 -12.15 -1.06 8.85
CA GLN A 233 -13.30 -0.98 9.78
C GLN A 233 -13.73 -2.34 10.38
N ARG A 234 -13.15 -3.47 9.95
CA ARG A 234 -13.64 -4.82 10.31
C ARG A 234 -13.53 -5.19 11.79
N GLY A 235 -12.73 -4.48 12.56
CA GLY A 235 -12.48 -4.74 13.99
C GLY A 235 -13.14 -3.75 14.95
N HIS A 236 -14.07 -2.93 14.43
CA HIS A 236 -14.77 -1.91 15.23
C HIS A 236 -16.26 -2.19 15.33
#